data_8c6c60df22f08ef540ada29df2d3050f
#
_entry.id   8c6c60df22f08ef540ada29df2d3050f
#
_cell.length_a   1.000
_cell.length_b   1.000
_cell.length_c   1.000
_cell.angle_alpha   90.00
_cell.angle_beta   90.00
_cell.angle_gamma   90.00
#
_symmetry.space_group_name_H-M   'P 1'
#
loop_
_entity.id
_entity.type
_entity.pdbx_description
1 polymer ?
#
loop_
_entity_poly.entity_id
_entity_poly.type
_entity_poly.pdbx_seq_one_letter_code
_entity_poly.pdbx_strand_id
1 'polypeptide(L)'
;GRDISKVKKEVVDYLPTQAWYLHQSNDGRLFYKDIQNLAAKLHSTARQYNQQTCLKELRAYLEGLFQPSVRDCYQRVEMLAAIDEVHLESDKTALLLVQPGNDIDTATKLPKEWVKFHTDQEFKNRALYLTGSQETLTHVLEQSAQFKAINSILAEMDSTGVTTRDPQRQQANQNLDQITRRLRSAIQETFTTLVYPSMGQLRTTDCRINFQNNQFDGEKLIRDTLTNAKKFETDTNNDTFRRKCEDRLFQGQKTAKWNEIKRRAAMSDAWPLHRPDALDVLKTKAINEGQWRDLGDSVEKGPFPPPKTEVQMRLLSRDDKTGEAFLKITPQNGDTVHYEIGDTQPTTGSLKVSEAEGGYNNFRTRELKLTFLCVDSTGKHEAGQTVSWKNSLAVKYRVFQQGEDWRVELHAVPRGHLRYTTNGADPVASGGAYDTPFTLPTECRFVLAVAEDGDIRSNVEKIDVLEYRTKKVAVDAALPALWSHPHRNLTAAPAFAFIDLLEKHQGQAREVVVDVTGNETDVSLSFIAGENELVAGTRLRETVKKMQEIVGGSQVTISATSIRFERGQLLLDWIAAIHGSLQPGEVSQ
;
A
#
# COMPACT_ATOMS: atom_id res chain seq x y z
N GLY A 1 54.65 -11.06 -67.97
CA GLY A 1 55.13 -10.64 -66.68
C GLY A 1 54.18 -10.98 -65.54
N ARG A 2 54.60 -11.65 -64.48
CA ARG A 2 53.80 -11.90 -63.29
C ARG A 2 53.48 -10.54 -62.64
N ASP A 3 52.22 -10.29 -62.33
CA ASP A 3 51.78 -9.08 -61.66
C ASP A 3 52.42 -8.99 -60.30
N ILE A 4 53.35 -8.05 -60.16
CA ILE A 4 54.12 -7.81 -58.91
C ILE A 4 53.20 -7.46 -57.74
N SER A 5 52.08 -6.79 -57.99
CA SER A 5 51.10 -6.45 -56.93
C SER A 5 50.39 -7.69 -56.41
N LYS A 6 50.15 -8.70 -57.26
CA LYS A 6 49.59 -9.99 -56.86
C LYS A 6 50.58 -10.83 -56.06
N VAL A 7 51.85 -10.86 -56.48
CA VAL A 7 52.92 -11.53 -55.73
C VAL A 7 53.15 -10.87 -54.34
N LYS A 8 53.11 -9.55 -54.29
CA LYS A 8 53.19 -8.85 -53.01
C LYS A 8 52.04 -9.23 -52.07
N LYS A 9 50.82 -9.19 -52.54
CA LYS A 9 49.64 -9.46 -51.73
C LYS A 9 49.51 -10.94 -51.37
N GLU A 10 49.82 -11.86 -52.26
CA GLU A 10 49.66 -13.30 -52.01
C GLU A 10 50.87 -13.94 -51.32
N VAL A 11 52.05 -13.37 -51.39
CA VAL A 11 53.27 -13.97 -50.82
C VAL A 11 53.80 -13.09 -49.70
N VAL A 12 54.13 -11.83 -49.95
CA VAL A 12 54.88 -11.02 -49.01
C VAL A 12 54.00 -10.59 -47.83
N ASP A 13 52.76 -10.22 -48.09
CA ASP A 13 51.86 -9.83 -47.01
C ASP A 13 51.23 -11.03 -46.28
N TYR A 14 51.16 -12.22 -46.97
CA TYR A 14 50.57 -13.43 -46.37
C TYR A 14 51.60 -14.29 -45.59
N LEU A 15 52.85 -14.36 -46.00
CA LEU A 15 53.88 -15.18 -45.33
C LEU A 15 54.04 -14.85 -43.84
N PRO A 16 54.05 -13.61 -43.40
CA PRO A 16 54.16 -13.30 -41.96
C PRO A 16 52.98 -13.81 -41.14
N THR A 17 51.79 -14.02 -41.74
CA THR A 17 50.61 -14.55 -41.06
C THR A 17 50.63 -16.05 -40.90
N GLN A 18 51.55 -16.75 -41.59
CA GLN A 18 51.70 -18.24 -41.56
C GLN A 18 52.98 -18.72 -40.88
N ALA A 19 54.04 -17.90 -40.88
CA ALA A 19 55.34 -18.28 -40.38
C ALA A 19 55.58 -17.69 -38.97
N TRP A 20 55.63 -18.55 -37.95
CA TRP A 20 55.69 -18.14 -36.53
C TRP A 20 56.88 -17.28 -36.11
N TYR A 21 57.97 -17.34 -36.83
CA TYR A 21 59.20 -16.59 -36.52
C TYR A 21 59.59 -15.57 -37.60
N LEU A 22 58.74 -15.40 -38.62
CA LEU A 22 58.95 -14.42 -39.68
C LEU A 22 58.17 -13.13 -39.36
N HIS A 23 58.90 -12.04 -39.20
CA HIS A 23 58.34 -10.72 -38.87
C HIS A 23 58.46 -9.79 -40.07
N GLN A 24 57.56 -8.82 -40.16
CA GLN A 24 57.61 -7.75 -41.13
C GLN A 24 57.84 -6.41 -40.42
N SER A 25 58.85 -5.63 -40.90
CA SER A 25 59.08 -4.27 -40.43
C SER A 25 58.11 -3.27 -41.09
N ASN A 26 58.03 -2.07 -40.51
CA ASN A 26 57.16 -1.00 -41.03
C ASN A 26 57.48 -0.57 -42.46
N ASP A 27 58.71 -0.81 -42.93
CA ASP A 27 59.18 -0.59 -44.30
C ASP A 27 58.92 -1.80 -45.23
N GLY A 28 58.27 -2.85 -44.74
CA GLY A 28 57.84 -4.02 -45.50
C GLY A 28 58.88 -5.11 -45.64
N ARG A 29 60.05 -5.00 -44.97
CA ARG A 29 61.09 -6.07 -45.00
C ARG A 29 60.71 -7.23 -44.12
N LEU A 30 60.96 -8.46 -44.59
CA LEU A 30 60.76 -9.69 -43.82
C LEU A 30 62.08 -10.12 -43.17
N PHE A 31 62.00 -10.49 -41.90
CA PHE A 31 63.16 -10.97 -41.14
C PHE A 31 62.74 -12.00 -40.06
N TYR A 32 63.64 -12.86 -39.65
CA TYR A 32 63.44 -13.83 -38.59
C TYR A 32 63.85 -13.30 -37.24
N LYS A 33 63.04 -13.62 -36.23
CA LYS A 33 63.36 -13.40 -34.80
C LYS A 33 63.07 -14.67 -34.01
N ASP A 34 63.81 -14.87 -32.90
CA ASP A 34 63.56 -15.95 -31.94
C ASP A 34 62.25 -15.82 -31.18
N ILE A 35 61.58 -14.68 -31.30
CA ILE A 35 60.31 -14.38 -30.68
C ILE A 35 59.17 -14.74 -31.64
N GLN A 36 58.17 -15.46 -31.14
CA GLN A 36 57.01 -15.89 -31.91
C GLN A 36 56.26 -14.72 -32.51
N ASN A 37 55.95 -14.78 -33.80
CA ASN A 37 55.17 -13.76 -34.48
C ASN A 37 53.71 -13.80 -34.00
N LEU A 38 53.29 -12.76 -33.32
CA LEU A 38 51.92 -12.63 -32.78
C LEU A 38 50.82 -12.77 -33.84
N ALA A 39 51.06 -12.28 -35.08
CA ALA A 39 50.09 -12.40 -36.16
C ALA A 39 49.90 -13.84 -36.62
N ALA A 40 51.02 -14.58 -36.73
CA ALA A 40 51.00 -16.00 -37.08
C ALA A 40 50.33 -16.84 -35.96
N LYS A 41 50.65 -16.55 -34.69
CA LYS A 41 50.04 -17.23 -33.53
C LYS A 41 48.52 -16.96 -33.51
N LEU A 42 48.10 -15.72 -33.69
CA LEU A 42 46.69 -15.32 -33.73
C LEU A 42 45.93 -16.08 -34.84
N HIS A 43 46.48 -16.07 -36.06
CA HIS A 43 45.83 -16.73 -37.20
C HIS A 43 45.75 -18.25 -37.04
N SER A 44 46.83 -18.89 -36.55
CA SER A 44 46.82 -20.35 -36.33
C SER A 44 45.86 -20.73 -35.18
N THR A 45 45.80 -19.94 -34.10
CA THR A 45 44.87 -20.20 -32.98
C THR A 45 43.42 -20.02 -33.40
N ALA A 46 43.11 -18.98 -34.17
CA ALA A 46 41.75 -18.74 -34.66
C ALA A 46 41.25 -19.89 -35.58
N ARG A 47 42.12 -20.45 -36.43
CA ARG A 47 41.80 -21.56 -37.31
C ARG A 47 41.53 -22.90 -36.60
N GLN A 48 41.99 -23.05 -35.36
CA GLN A 48 41.76 -24.27 -34.58
C GLN A 48 40.30 -24.33 -34.03
N TYR A 49 39.61 -23.19 -33.97
CA TYR A 49 38.25 -23.16 -33.45
C TYR A 49 37.25 -23.67 -34.48
N ASN A 50 36.39 -24.60 -34.05
CA ASN A 50 35.26 -25.04 -34.83
C ASN A 50 34.10 -24.01 -34.79
N GLN A 51 33.14 -24.20 -35.66
CA GLN A 51 31.99 -23.29 -35.77
C GLN A 51 31.20 -23.13 -34.44
N GLN A 52 31.05 -24.22 -33.69
CA GLN A 52 30.34 -24.17 -32.39
C GLN A 52 31.07 -23.27 -31.37
N THR A 53 32.40 -23.35 -31.34
CA THR A 53 33.23 -22.51 -30.48
C THR A 53 33.10 -21.02 -30.86
N CYS A 54 33.10 -20.73 -32.17
CA CYS A 54 32.90 -19.38 -32.69
C CYS A 54 31.52 -18.86 -32.37
N LEU A 55 30.47 -19.66 -32.50
CA LEU A 55 29.10 -19.33 -32.14
C LEU A 55 28.95 -19.04 -30.63
N LYS A 56 29.60 -19.85 -29.79
CA LYS A 56 29.59 -19.64 -28.34
C LYS A 56 30.22 -18.32 -27.94
N GLU A 57 31.35 -17.96 -28.55
CA GLU A 57 32.02 -16.67 -28.33
C GLU A 57 31.16 -15.51 -28.81
N LEU A 58 30.59 -15.62 -30.02
CA LEU A 58 29.69 -14.63 -30.56
C LEU A 58 28.45 -14.45 -29.67
N ARG A 59 27.85 -15.55 -29.18
CA ARG A 59 26.71 -15.52 -28.26
C ARG A 59 27.04 -14.70 -27.01
N ALA A 60 28.16 -14.98 -26.35
CA ALA A 60 28.59 -14.27 -25.14
C ALA A 60 28.82 -12.77 -25.41
N TYR A 61 29.43 -12.44 -26.57
CA TYR A 61 29.65 -11.07 -26.97
C TYR A 61 28.33 -10.31 -27.20
N LEU A 62 27.38 -10.94 -27.91
CA LEU A 62 26.05 -10.38 -28.18
C LEU A 62 25.21 -10.22 -26.91
N GLU A 63 25.28 -11.19 -25.98
CA GLU A 63 24.66 -11.05 -24.66
C GLU A 63 25.14 -9.79 -23.96
N GLY A 64 26.44 -9.51 -23.92
CA GLY A 64 27.00 -8.30 -23.36
C GLY A 64 26.51 -7.01 -24.02
N LEU A 65 26.18 -7.06 -25.33
CA LEU A 65 25.67 -5.91 -26.06
C LEU A 65 24.18 -5.62 -25.83
N PHE A 66 23.37 -6.66 -25.67
CA PHE A 66 21.92 -6.56 -25.61
C PHE A 66 21.31 -6.89 -24.24
N GLN A 67 22.14 -7.21 -23.25
CA GLN A 67 21.64 -7.42 -21.88
C GLN A 67 20.91 -6.15 -21.41
N PRO A 68 19.63 -6.25 -21.04
CA PRO A 68 18.87 -5.06 -20.65
C PRO A 68 19.30 -4.53 -19.29
N SER A 69 19.54 -3.24 -19.21
CA SER A 69 19.90 -2.54 -17.98
C SER A 69 18.70 -1.94 -17.27
N VAL A 70 17.78 -1.36 -18.01
CA VAL A 70 16.53 -0.72 -17.52
C VAL A 70 15.39 -1.73 -17.46
N ARG A 71 15.35 -2.68 -18.40
CA ARG A 71 14.32 -3.72 -18.53
C ARG A 71 12.93 -3.17 -18.80
N ASP A 72 12.85 -2.05 -19.51
CA ASP A 72 11.58 -1.42 -19.87
C ASP A 72 11.00 -1.97 -21.17
N CYS A 73 11.83 -2.29 -22.17
CA CYS A 73 11.42 -2.76 -23.47
C CYS A 73 11.39 -4.30 -23.57
N TYR A 74 12.41 -4.93 -23.07
CA TYR A 74 12.47 -6.38 -22.92
C TYR A 74 13.21 -6.74 -21.63
N GLN A 75 12.94 -7.91 -21.07
CA GLN A 75 13.46 -8.35 -19.78
C GLN A 75 14.42 -9.52 -19.89
N ARG A 76 14.41 -10.18 -21.05
CA ARG A 76 15.21 -11.39 -21.32
C ARG A 76 15.81 -11.34 -22.72
N VAL A 77 16.99 -11.91 -22.86
CA VAL A 77 17.67 -12.05 -24.15
C VAL A 77 18.01 -13.53 -24.39
N GLU A 78 17.87 -13.98 -25.65
CA GLU A 78 18.27 -15.29 -26.10
C GLU A 78 19.10 -15.10 -27.36
N MET A 79 20.41 -15.28 -27.24
CA MET A 79 21.35 -15.01 -28.31
C MET A 79 21.69 -16.31 -29.07
N LEU A 80 21.26 -16.40 -30.33
CA LEU A 80 21.55 -17.51 -31.22
C LEU A 80 21.19 -18.88 -30.58
N ALA A 81 20.11 -18.92 -29.80
CA ALA A 81 19.61 -20.11 -29.14
C ALA A 81 18.94 -21.07 -30.14
N ALA A 82 18.92 -22.34 -29.79
CA ALA A 82 18.09 -23.31 -30.52
C ALA A 82 16.61 -23.10 -30.15
N ILE A 83 15.70 -23.42 -31.09
CA ILE A 83 14.26 -23.18 -30.89
C ILE A 83 13.70 -23.92 -29.68
N ASP A 84 14.16 -25.13 -29.44
CA ASP A 84 13.75 -26.00 -28.33
C ASP A 84 14.22 -25.51 -26.96
N GLU A 85 15.19 -24.59 -26.92
CA GLU A 85 15.67 -23.94 -25.70
C GLU A 85 14.81 -22.68 -25.33
N VAL A 86 13.97 -22.18 -26.24
CA VAL A 86 13.25 -20.93 -26.07
C VAL A 86 11.82 -21.17 -25.59
N HIS A 87 11.48 -20.57 -24.43
CA HIS A 87 10.13 -20.57 -23.88
C HIS A 87 9.67 -19.14 -23.62
N LEU A 88 8.49 -18.76 -24.12
CA LEU A 88 7.92 -17.44 -23.90
C LEU A 88 7.08 -17.40 -22.62
N GLU A 89 7.26 -16.37 -21.84
CA GLU A 89 6.54 -16.12 -20.58
C GLU A 89 5.52 -14.99 -20.77
N SER A 90 4.42 -15.01 -20.01
CA SER A 90 3.37 -13.99 -20.13
C SER A 90 3.79 -12.61 -19.60
N ASP A 91 4.72 -12.57 -18.65
CA ASP A 91 5.15 -11.38 -17.92
C ASP A 91 6.46 -10.77 -18.41
N LYS A 92 7.20 -11.49 -19.30
CA LYS A 92 8.51 -11.05 -19.80
C LYS A 92 8.55 -11.03 -21.32
N THR A 93 8.95 -9.92 -21.88
CA THR A 93 9.29 -9.82 -23.30
C THR A 93 10.72 -10.29 -23.51
N ALA A 94 10.93 -11.18 -24.47
CA ALA A 94 12.23 -11.71 -24.85
C ALA A 94 12.71 -11.09 -26.17
N LEU A 95 13.96 -10.65 -26.20
CA LEU A 95 14.69 -10.36 -27.42
C LEU A 95 15.43 -11.63 -27.85
N LEU A 96 15.04 -12.18 -29.00
CA LEU A 96 15.62 -13.38 -29.60
C LEU A 96 16.52 -12.95 -30.76
N LEU A 97 17.82 -13.11 -30.61
CA LEU A 97 18.75 -12.90 -31.72
C LEU A 97 18.86 -14.20 -32.49
N VAL A 98 18.28 -14.23 -33.69
CA VAL A 98 18.15 -15.43 -34.50
C VAL A 98 19.28 -15.51 -35.51
N GLN A 99 19.95 -16.65 -35.53
CA GLN A 99 20.97 -16.92 -36.53
C GLN A 99 20.36 -16.85 -37.94
N PRO A 100 20.90 -16.02 -38.85
CA PRO A 100 20.47 -16.04 -40.24
C PRO A 100 20.61 -17.41 -40.87
N GLY A 101 19.66 -17.82 -41.69
CA GLY A 101 19.63 -19.11 -42.37
C GLY A 101 19.37 -18.99 -43.87
N ASN A 102 19.41 -20.12 -44.58
CA ASN A 102 19.15 -20.15 -46.04
C ASN A 102 17.65 -20.32 -46.38
N ASP A 103 16.92 -21.07 -45.54
CA ASP A 103 15.47 -21.28 -45.72
C ASP A 103 14.67 -20.22 -44.95
N ILE A 104 14.60 -19.05 -45.55
CA ILE A 104 13.96 -17.88 -44.91
C ILE A 104 12.56 -17.62 -45.46
N ASP A 105 11.73 -17.02 -44.63
CA ASP A 105 10.51 -16.37 -45.05
C ASP A 105 10.86 -14.99 -45.67
N THR A 106 10.43 -14.76 -46.89
CA THR A 106 10.80 -13.54 -47.67
C THR A 106 10.25 -12.26 -47.06
N ALA A 107 9.12 -12.34 -46.36
CA ALA A 107 8.48 -11.17 -45.75
C ALA A 107 9.17 -10.75 -44.45
N THR A 108 9.60 -11.71 -43.62
CA THR A 108 10.17 -11.46 -42.30
C THR A 108 11.68 -11.56 -42.24
N LYS A 109 12.30 -12.17 -43.26
CA LYS A 109 13.73 -12.53 -43.29
C LYS A 109 14.14 -13.50 -42.16
N LEU A 110 13.20 -14.01 -41.39
CA LEU A 110 13.44 -15.07 -40.41
C LEU A 110 13.54 -16.44 -41.09
N PRO A 111 14.34 -17.38 -40.56
CA PRO A 111 14.19 -18.79 -40.93
C PRO A 111 12.75 -19.24 -40.70
N LYS A 112 12.19 -20.03 -41.63
CA LYS A 112 10.78 -20.46 -41.61
C LYS A 112 10.40 -21.22 -40.33
N GLU A 113 11.33 -21.93 -39.73
CA GLU A 113 11.14 -22.61 -38.45
C GLU A 113 10.82 -21.64 -37.33
N TRP A 114 11.41 -20.43 -37.29
CA TRP A 114 11.14 -19.40 -36.31
C TRP A 114 9.77 -18.73 -36.55
N VAL A 115 9.36 -18.58 -37.80
CA VAL A 115 8.00 -18.10 -38.12
C VAL A 115 6.96 -19.10 -37.64
N LYS A 116 7.20 -20.41 -37.84
CA LYS A 116 6.34 -21.46 -37.31
C LYS A 116 6.34 -21.47 -35.78
N PHE A 117 7.52 -21.41 -35.15
CA PHE A 117 7.64 -21.28 -33.69
C PHE A 117 6.75 -20.13 -33.17
N HIS A 118 6.86 -18.93 -33.76
CA HIS A 118 6.06 -17.79 -33.34
C HIS A 118 4.55 -18.05 -33.50
N THR A 119 4.15 -18.69 -34.57
CA THR A 119 2.74 -18.99 -34.85
C THR A 119 2.16 -19.94 -33.79
N ASP A 120 2.94 -20.89 -33.31
CA ASP A 120 2.55 -21.89 -32.32
C ASP A 120 2.57 -21.37 -30.88
N GLN A 121 3.16 -20.19 -30.61
CA GLN A 121 3.24 -19.64 -29.26
C GLN A 121 1.91 -19.03 -28.80
N GLU A 122 1.62 -19.19 -27.51
CA GLU A 122 0.51 -18.54 -26.85
C GLU A 122 0.77 -17.04 -26.65
N PHE A 123 1.94 -16.70 -26.12
CA PHE A 123 2.30 -15.31 -25.76
C PHE A 123 3.05 -14.62 -26.91
N LYS A 124 2.40 -14.53 -28.07
CA LYS A 124 2.99 -13.98 -29.30
C LYS A 124 3.54 -12.58 -29.13
N ASN A 125 2.91 -11.77 -28.31
CA ASN A 125 3.33 -10.39 -28.05
C ASN A 125 4.53 -10.29 -27.08
N ARG A 126 5.17 -11.40 -26.73
CA ARG A 126 6.35 -11.46 -25.85
C ARG A 126 7.63 -11.86 -26.55
N ALA A 127 7.61 -11.92 -27.90
CA ALA A 127 8.80 -12.24 -28.69
C ALA A 127 9.15 -11.11 -29.65
N LEU A 128 10.40 -10.70 -29.61
CA LEU A 128 11.06 -9.81 -30.55
C LEU A 128 12.21 -10.58 -31.17
N TYR A 129 12.41 -10.42 -32.48
CA TYR A 129 13.47 -11.14 -33.18
C TYR A 129 14.42 -10.17 -33.85
N LEU A 130 15.72 -10.31 -33.64
CA LEU A 130 16.75 -9.59 -34.38
C LEU A 130 17.49 -10.60 -35.25
N THR A 131 17.46 -10.36 -36.55
CA THR A 131 18.08 -11.25 -37.56
C THR A 131 18.73 -10.44 -38.67
N GLY A 132 19.21 -11.09 -39.71
CA GLY A 132 19.84 -10.38 -40.82
C GLY A 132 20.25 -11.28 -41.98
N SER A 133 21.47 -11.07 -42.54
CA SER A 133 21.93 -11.76 -43.72
C SER A 133 22.78 -12.96 -43.45
N GLN A 134 22.46 -14.10 -44.07
CA GLN A 134 23.29 -15.28 -44.10
C GLN A 134 24.63 -15.09 -44.81
N GLU A 135 24.68 -14.21 -45.82
CA GLU A 135 25.89 -13.94 -46.60
C GLU A 135 27.04 -13.39 -45.75
N THR A 136 26.69 -12.55 -44.74
CA THR A 136 27.67 -11.93 -43.84
C THR A 136 27.97 -12.75 -42.56
N LEU A 137 27.20 -13.78 -42.29
CA LEU A 137 27.34 -14.60 -41.09
C LEU A 137 28.70 -15.27 -40.98
N THR A 138 29.23 -15.80 -42.09
CA THR A 138 30.56 -16.41 -42.12
C THR A 138 31.65 -15.45 -41.67
N HIS A 139 31.56 -14.19 -42.13
CA HIS A 139 32.50 -13.15 -41.74
C HIS A 139 32.41 -12.80 -40.24
N VAL A 140 31.21 -12.74 -39.67
CA VAL A 140 31.04 -12.54 -38.22
C VAL A 140 31.67 -13.67 -37.42
N LEU A 141 31.48 -14.92 -37.85
CA LEU A 141 32.07 -16.09 -37.19
C LEU A 141 33.60 -16.08 -37.26
N GLU A 142 34.17 -15.68 -38.39
CA GLU A 142 35.62 -15.50 -38.54
C GLU A 142 36.16 -14.41 -37.59
N GLN A 143 35.49 -13.27 -37.48
CA GLN A 143 35.88 -12.22 -36.55
C GLN A 143 35.71 -12.66 -35.10
N SER A 144 34.69 -13.45 -34.77
CA SER A 144 34.50 -14.06 -33.44
C SER A 144 35.64 -15.04 -33.09
N ALA A 145 36.09 -15.84 -34.04
CA ALA A 145 37.25 -16.72 -33.86
C ALA A 145 38.53 -15.93 -33.55
N GLN A 146 38.75 -14.83 -34.28
CA GLN A 146 39.92 -13.96 -34.02
C GLN A 146 39.81 -13.28 -32.66
N PHE A 147 38.59 -12.82 -32.27
CA PHE A 147 38.35 -12.21 -30.96
C PHE A 147 38.62 -13.19 -29.82
N LYS A 148 38.15 -14.42 -29.95
CA LYS A 148 38.48 -15.48 -28.99
C LYS A 148 39.97 -15.77 -28.92
N ALA A 149 40.63 -15.86 -30.07
CA ALA A 149 42.06 -16.18 -30.16
C ALA A 149 42.91 -15.10 -29.49
N ILE A 150 42.67 -13.81 -29.74
CA ILE A 150 43.41 -12.73 -29.11
C ILE A 150 43.19 -12.67 -27.59
N ASN A 151 41.95 -12.91 -27.12
CA ASN A 151 41.68 -13.00 -25.68
C ASN A 151 42.41 -14.20 -25.03
N SER A 152 42.45 -15.34 -25.70
CA SER A 152 43.21 -16.51 -25.23
C SER A 152 44.72 -16.23 -25.16
N ILE A 153 45.28 -15.53 -26.14
CA ILE A 153 46.69 -15.11 -26.14
C ILE A 153 47.00 -14.13 -25.00
N LEU A 154 46.10 -13.16 -24.76
CA LEU A 154 46.27 -12.22 -23.65
C LEU A 154 46.14 -12.92 -22.29
N ALA A 155 45.25 -13.87 -22.13
CA ALA A 155 45.13 -14.68 -20.92
C ALA A 155 46.37 -15.56 -20.68
N GLU A 156 46.98 -16.12 -21.75
CA GLU A 156 48.25 -16.84 -21.66
C GLU A 156 49.39 -15.89 -21.21
N MET A 157 49.45 -14.66 -21.77
CA MET A 157 50.42 -13.65 -21.34
C MET A 157 50.22 -13.27 -19.87
N ASP A 158 48.99 -13.17 -19.39
CA ASP A 158 48.71 -12.92 -17.97
C ASP A 158 49.18 -14.07 -17.08
N SER A 159 48.92 -15.30 -17.47
CA SER A 159 49.33 -16.49 -16.71
C SER A 159 50.85 -16.69 -16.66
N THR A 160 51.57 -16.20 -17.67
CA THR A 160 53.03 -16.26 -17.74
C THR A 160 53.71 -15.04 -17.18
N GLY A 161 52.97 -14.08 -16.61
CA GLY A 161 53.50 -12.90 -15.93
C GLY A 161 54.08 -11.83 -16.87
N VAL A 162 53.65 -11.82 -18.14
CA VAL A 162 54.06 -10.77 -19.10
C VAL A 162 53.46 -9.43 -18.66
N THR A 163 54.32 -8.46 -18.42
CA THR A 163 53.91 -7.14 -17.90
C THR A 163 53.19 -6.30 -18.98
N THR A 164 52.39 -5.33 -18.55
CA THR A 164 51.70 -4.39 -19.45
C THR A 164 52.67 -3.50 -20.28
N ARG A 165 53.95 -3.39 -19.87
CA ARG A 165 54.97 -2.64 -20.59
C ARG A 165 55.68 -3.45 -21.67
N ASP A 166 55.42 -4.75 -21.72
CA ASP A 166 56.01 -5.62 -22.73
C ASP A 166 55.51 -5.24 -24.12
N PRO A 167 56.39 -5.07 -25.12
CA PRO A 167 56.01 -4.67 -26.46
C PRO A 167 55.04 -5.65 -27.14
N GLN A 168 55.20 -6.96 -26.90
CA GLN A 168 54.27 -7.96 -27.46
C GLN A 168 52.88 -7.85 -26.85
N ARG A 169 52.81 -7.57 -25.54
CA ARG A 169 51.54 -7.36 -24.88
C ARG A 169 50.86 -6.08 -25.37
N GLN A 170 51.60 -5.01 -25.56
CA GLN A 170 51.09 -3.77 -26.16
C GLN A 170 50.54 -4.03 -27.59
N GLN A 171 51.26 -4.79 -28.39
CA GLN A 171 50.82 -5.22 -29.72
C GLN A 171 49.55 -6.07 -29.64
N ALA A 172 49.46 -7.01 -28.69
CA ALA A 172 48.28 -7.84 -28.48
C ALA A 172 47.07 -7.01 -28.10
N ASN A 173 47.21 -5.99 -27.24
CA ASN A 173 46.14 -5.05 -26.89
C ASN A 173 45.67 -4.22 -28.12
N GLN A 174 46.61 -3.73 -28.92
CA GLN A 174 46.27 -3.01 -30.18
C GLN A 174 45.52 -3.93 -31.15
N ASN A 175 45.93 -5.19 -31.25
CA ASN A 175 45.23 -6.19 -32.05
C ASN A 175 43.83 -6.46 -31.51
N LEU A 176 43.64 -6.57 -30.19
CA LEU A 176 42.34 -6.71 -29.56
C LEU A 176 41.41 -5.55 -29.94
N ASP A 177 41.88 -4.31 -29.87
CA ASP A 177 41.12 -3.13 -30.26
C ASP A 177 40.71 -3.16 -31.75
N GLN A 178 41.61 -3.60 -32.62
CA GLN A 178 41.33 -3.71 -34.05
C GLN A 178 40.32 -4.83 -34.35
N ILE A 179 40.53 -6.00 -33.72
CA ILE A 179 39.62 -7.15 -33.88
C ILE A 179 38.24 -6.82 -33.32
N THR A 180 38.18 -6.14 -32.17
CA THR A 180 36.89 -5.69 -31.59
C THR A 180 36.14 -4.76 -32.55
N ARG A 181 36.82 -3.80 -33.16
CA ARG A 181 36.22 -2.94 -34.19
C ARG A 181 35.70 -3.72 -35.40
N ARG A 182 36.50 -4.69 -35.90
CA ARG A 182 36.07 -5.55 -37.02
C ARG A 182 34.89 -6.44 -36.67
N LEU A 183 34.89 -7.04 -35.47
CA LEU A 183 33.75 -7.84 -34.97
C LEU A 183 32.49 -6.98 -34.87
N ARG A 184 32.59 -5.77 -34.32
CA ARG A 184 31.47 -4.83 -34.25
C ARG A 184 30.94 -4.44 -35.63
N SER A 185 31.83 -4.14 -36.58
CA SER A 185 31.42 -3.85 -37.98
C SER A 185 30.70 -5.04 -38.59
N ALA A 186 31.23 -6.24 -38.45
CA ALA A 186 30.63 -7.47 -38.96
C ALA A 186 29.24 -7.73 -38.34
N ILE A 187 29.08 -7.53 -37.02
CA ILE A 187 27.80 -7.61 -36.32
C ILE A 187 26.80 -6.59 -36.88
N GLN A 188 27.24 -5.34 -37.05
CA GLN A 188 26.43 -4.27 -37.59
C GLN A 188 25.96 -4.55 -39.02
N GLU A 189 26.80 -5.13 -39.85
CA GLU A 189 26.45 -5.50 -41.23
C GLU A 189 25.54 -6.71 -41.32
N THR A 190 25.60 -7.61 -40.30
CA THR A 190 24.85 -8.87 -40.32
C THR A 190 23.47 -8.71 -39.71
N PHE A 191 23.35 -8.13 -38.51
CA PHE A 191 22.09 -8.07 -37.77
C PHE A 191 21.40 -6.71 -38.00
N THR A 192 20.60 -6.64 -39.04
CA THR A 192 20.02 -5.38 -39.54
C THR A 192 18.52 -5.32 -39.49
N THR A 193 17.85 -6.41 -39.15
CA THR A 193 16.38 -6.52 -39.26
C THR A 193 15.77 -6.90 -37.93
N LEU A 194 14.97 -6.00 -37.37
CA LEU A 194 14.13 -6.29 -36.20
C LEU A 194 12.75 -6.74 -36.68
N VAL A 195 12.30 -7.90 -36.16
CA VAL A 195 11.01 -8.50 -36.46
C VAL A 195 10.16 -8.51 -35.20
N TYR A 196 8.92 -8.09 -35.32
CA TYR A 196 8.00 -7.96 -34.19
C TYR A 196 6.57 -8.32 -34.58
N PRO A 197 5.76 -8.83 -33.65
CA PRO A 197 4.37 -9.18 -33.90
C PRO A 197 3.49 -7.93 -34.01
N SER A 198 2.61 -7.89 -35.00
CA SER A 198 1.67 -6.78 -35.19
C SER A 198 0.48 -7.18 -36.05
N MET A 199 -0.72 -6.99 -35.55
CA MET A 199 -1.97 -7.16 -36.30
C MET A 199 -2.11 -8.53 -36.99
N GLY A 200 -1.84 -9.61 -36.29
CA GLY A 200 -1.99 -10.97 -36.77
C GLY A 200 -0.81 -11.52 -37.58
N GLN A 201 0.26 -10.76 -37.73
CA GLN A 201 1.43 -11.14 -38.51
C GLN A 201 2.74 -10.60 -37.93
N LEU A 202 3.84 -11.17 -38.35
CA LEU A 202 5.16 -10.62 -38.08
C LEU A 202 5.48 -9.48 -39.08
N ARG A 203 5.97 -8.38 -38.56
CA ARG A 203 6.44 -7.22 -39.35
C ARG A 203 7.91 -6.98 -39.12
N THR A 204 8.54 -6.34 -40.10
CA THR A 204 9.98 -6.03 -40.08
C THR A 204 10.20 -4.53 -40.01
N THR A 205 11.29 -4.14 -39.40
CA THR A 205 11.84 -2.79 -39.47
C THR A 205 13.36 -2.83 -39.49
N ASP A 206 14.00 -1.85 -40.10
CA ASP A 206 15.45 -1.73 -40.08
C ASP A 206 15.94 -1.45 -38.65
N CYS A 207 16.92 -2.21 -38.22
CA CYS A 207 17.59 -2.01 -36.94
C CYS A 207 19.07 -1.73 -37.18
N ARG A 208 19.44 -0.45 -37.14
CA ARG A 208 20.81 -0.01 -37.43
C ARG A 208 21.63 0.04 -36.15
N ILE A 209 22.37 -1.03 -35.89
CA ILE A 209 23.35 -1.07 -34.81
C ILE A 209 24.43 -0.02 -35.10
N ASN A 210 24.74 0.83 -34.13
CA ASN A 210 25.77 1.86 -34.27
C ASN A 210 26.64 1.90 -33.01
N PHE A 211 27.93 1.60 -33.17
CA PHE A 211 28.91 1.56 -32.09
C PHE A 211 29.67 2.88 -31.90
N GLN A 212 29.10 4.01 -32.25
CA GLN A 212 29.74 5.30 -32.03
C GLN A 212 29.93 5.55 -30.52
N ASN A 213 31.12 6.08 -30.14
CA ASN A 213 31.46 6.56 -28.81
C ASN A 213 31.60 5.52 -27.68
N ASN A 214 31.94 4.27 -27.98
CA ASN A 214 32.18 3.21 -26.96
C ASN A 214 31.01 2.94 -25.97
N GLN A 215 29.86 3.59 -26.14
CA GLN A 215 28.67 3.43 -25.32
C GLN A 215 27.53 2.92 -26.20
N PHE A 216 27.49 1.62 -26.41
CA PHE A 216 26.38 0.96 -27.08
C PHE A 216 25.38 0.49 -26.04
N ASP A 217 24.11 0.87 -26.20
CA ASP A 217 22.98 0.42 -25.41
C ASP A 217 22.00 -0.30 -26.33
N GLY A 218 22.04 -1.63 -26.28
CA GLY A 218 21.19 -2.48 -27.11
C GLY A 218 19.71 -2.37 -26.76
N GLU A 219 19.36 -2.21 -25.46
CA GLU A 219 17.99 -2.03 -25.04
C GLU A 219 17.40 -0.72 -25.58
N LYS A 220 18.15 0.36 -25.48
CA LYS A 220 17.74 1.66 -26.02
C LYS A 220 17.54 1.59 -27.53
N LEU A 221 18.46 0.95 -28.27
CA LEU A 221 18.34 0.78 -29.72
C LEU A 221 17.03 0.06 -30.08
N ILE A 222 16.74 -1.07 -29.46
CA ILE A 222 15.54 -1.87 -29.74
C ILE A 222 14.27 -1.07 -29.37
N ARG A 223 14.25 -0.43 -28.21
CA ARG A 223 13.13 0.41 -27.78
C ARG A 223 12.87 1.56 -28.76
N ASP A 224 13.90 2.31 -29.13
CA ASP A 224 13.75 3.45 -30.04
C ASP A 224 13.28 2.99 -31.43
N THR A 225 13.79 1.86 -31.91
CA THR A 225 13.35 1.24 -33.17
C THR A 225 11.87 0.84 -33.12
N LEU A 226 11.42 0.20 -32.03
CA LEU A 226 10.01 -0.20 -31.85
C LEU A 226 9.08 1.00 -31.60
N THR A 227 9.57 2.06 -30.96
CA THR A 227 8.83 3.31 -30.78
C THR A 227 8.58 3.98 -32.14
N ASN A 228 9.61 4.07 -32.98
CA ASN A 228 9.48 4.60 -34.34
C ASN A 228 8.53 3.75 -35.21
N ALA A 229 8.54 2.43 -34.99
CA ALA A 229 7.61 1.51 -35.65
C ALA A 229 6.19 1.50 -35.02
N LYS A 230 5.93 2.34 -34.02
CA LYS A 230 4.67 2.40 -33.24
C LYS A 230 4.26 1.09 -32.58
N LYS A 231 5.24 0.25 -32.29
CA LYS A 231 5.02 -1.01 -31.55
C LYS A 231 5.29 -0.87 -30.06
N PHE A 232 6.18 0.03 -29.64
CA PHE A 232 6.41 0.35 -28.24
C PHE A 232 5.75 1.67 -27.86
N GLU A 233 4.92 1.64 -26.81
CA GLU A 233 4.20 2.80 -26.29
C GLU A 233 4.93 3.33 -25.04
N THR A 234 5.39 4.57 -25.12
CA THR A 234 6.10 5.25 -24.02
C THR A 234 5.16 5.99 -23.08
N ASP A 235 4.07 6.53 -23.62
CA ASP A 235 3.07 7.29 -22.85
C ASP A 235 1.87 6.39 -22.49
N THR A 236 2.00 5.67 -21.40
CA THR A 236 1.03 4.67 -20.94
C THR A 236 0.14 5.16 -19.80
N ASN A 237 0.29 6.45 -19.40
CA ASN A 237 -0.43 6.99 -18.25
C ASN A 237 -1.42 8.09 -18.66
N ASN A 238 -2.16 7.87 -19.73
CA ASN A 238 -3.14 8.81 -20.28
C ASN A 238 -4.47 8.13 -20.63
N ASP A 239 -5.49 8.94 -20.87
CA ASP A 239 -6.84 8.48 -21.22
C ASP A 239 -6.90 7.67 -22.53
N THR A 240 -6.05 8.00 -23.50
CA THR A 240 -6.01 7.27 -24.78
C THR A 240 -5.54 5.84 -24.56
N PHE A 241 -4.50 5.64 -23.77
CA PHE A 241 -4.02 4.30 -23.44
C PHE A 241 -5.03 3.52 -22.59
N ARG A 242 -5.71 4.20 -21.64
CA ARG A 242 -6.80 3.60 -20.85
C ARG A 242 -7.94 3.10 -21.75
N ARG A 243 -8.45 3.94 -22.66
CA ARG A 243 -9.51 3.54 -23.60
C ARG A 243 -9.07 2.39 -24.49
N LYS A 244 -7.84 2.42 -25.00
CA LYS A 244 -7.27 1.30 -25.76
C LYS A 244 -7.25 0.00 -24.94
N CYS A 245 -6.94 0.06 -23.64
CA CYS A 245 -7.00 -1.07 -22.72
C CYS A 245 -8.44 -1.60 -22.56
N GLU A 246 -9.39 -0.70 -22.32
CA GLU A 246 -10.81 -1.03 -22.20
C GLU A 246 -11.38 -1.70 -23.47
N ASP A 247 -11.02 -1.19 -24.64
CA ASP A 247 -11.52 -1.70 -25.90
C ASP A 247 -10.93 -3.06 -26.27
N ARG A 248 -9.62 -3.23 -26.09
CA ARG A 248 -8.89 -4.40 -26.59
C ARG A 248 -8.72 -5.51 -25.56
N LEU A 249 -8.46 -5.16 -24.29
CA LEU A 249 -8.12 -6.14 -23.28
C LEU A 249 -9.32 -6.56 -22.44
N PHE A 250 -10.32 -5.71 -22.22
CA PHE A 250 -11.56 -6.11 -21.58
C PHE A 250 -12.49 -6.92 -22.50
N GLN A 251 -12.30 -6.87 -23.82
CA GLN A 251 -13.08 -7.64 -24.79
C GLN A 251 -14.59 -7.49 -24.64
N GLY A 252 -15.07 -6.25 -24.45
CA GLY A 252 -16.49 -5.93 -24.27
C GLY A 252 -17.03 -6.21 -22.86
N GLN A 253 -16.28 -6.89 -22.00
CA GLN A 253 -16.69 -7.14 -20.61
C GLN A 253 -16.63 -5.85 -19.78
N LYS A 254 -17.58 -5.68 -18.85
CA LYS A 254 -17.54 -4.59 -17.88
C LYS A 254 -16.55 -4.87 -16.74
N THR A 255 -16.45 -6.13 -16.35
CA THR A 255 -15.57 -6.61 -15.28
C THR A 255 -14.65 -7.70 -15.82
N ALA A 256 -13.36 -7.63 -15.52
CA ALA A 256 -12.37 -8.65 -15.90
C ALA A 256 -11.34 -8.86 -14.79
N LYS A 257 -10.84 -10.10 -14.66
CA LYS A 257 -9.73 -10.40 -13.77
C LYS A 257 -8.47 -9.69 -14.23
N TRP A 258 -7.74 -9.05 -13.31
CA TRP A 258 -6.58 -8.25 -13.67
C TRP A 258 -5.45 -9.07 -14.30
N ASN A 259 -5.22 -10.27 -13.80
CA ASN A 259 -4.25 -11.19 -14.39
C ASN A 259 -4.64 -11.63 -15.82
N GLU A 260 -5.95 -11.73 -16.09
CA GLU A 260 -6.41 -12.04 -17.45
C GLU A 260 -6.22 -10.86 -18.40
N ILE A 261 -6.38 -9.63 -17.94
CA ILE A 261 -6.03 -8.41 -18.71
C ILE A 261 -4.55 -8.45 -19.11
N LYS A 262 -3.65 -8.74 -18.17
CA LYS A 262 -2.21 -8.86 -18.45
C LYS A 262 -1.90 -10.01 -19.41
N ARG A 263 -2.56 -11.15 -19.22
CA ARG A 263 -2.41 -12.31 -20.10
C ARG A 263 -2.85 -11.99 -21.53
N ARG A 264 -3.98 -11.33 -21.72
CA ARG A 264 -4.46 -10.87 -23.03
C ARG A 264 -3.50 -9.89 -23.70
N ALA A 265 -2.88 -8.99 -22.94
CA ALA A 265 -1.84 -8.10 -23.45
C ALA A 265 -0.59 -8.87 -23.95
N ALA A 266 -0.26 -10.00 -23.32
CA ALA A 266 0.83 -10.86 -23.74
C ALA A 266 0.49 -11.71 -24.98
N MET A 267 -0.77 -12.09 -25.13
CA MET A 267 -1.25 -12.90 -26.28
C MET A 267 -1.51 -12.05 -27.51
N SER A 268 -2.02 -10.83 -27.34
CA SER A 268 -2.48 -9.98 -28.45
C SER A 268 -1.32 -9.24 -29.11
N ASP A 269 -0.99 -9.63 -30.31
CA ASP A 269 0.00 -8.96 -31.14
C ASP A 269 -0.45 -7.55 -31.63
N ALA A 270 -1.74 -7.26 -31.59
CA ALA A 270 -2.29 -5.94 -31.82
C ALA A 270 -2.07 -4.97 -30.62
N TRP A 271 -1.74 -5.49 -29.46
CA TRP A 271 -1.43 -4.68 -28.28
C TRP A 271 0.01 -4.13 -28.37
N PRO A 272 0.25 -2.85 -28.07
CA PRO A 272 1.60 -2.31 -28.06
C PRO A 272 2.43 -2.92 -26.92
N LEU A 273 3.72 -3.03 -27.14
CA LEU A 273 4.67 -3.26 -26.04
C LEU A 273 4.78 -1.99 -25.20
N HIS A 274 5.08 -2.14 -23.97
CA HIS A 274 5.25 -1.07 -22.99
C HIS A 274 6.10 -1.57 -21.83
N ARG A 275 6.53 -0.69 -20.95
CA ARG A 275 7.25 -1.08 -19.72
C ARG A 275 6.40 -2.05 -18.87
N PRO A 276 7.02 -2.96 -18.11
CA PRO A 276 6.31 -4.05 -17.41
C PRO A 276 5.22 -3.59 -16.45
N ASP A 277 5.43 -2.48 -15.75
CA ASP A 277 4.52 -1.93 -14.74
C ASP A 277 3.39 -1.03 -15.31
N ALA A 278 3.40 -0.76 -16.62
CA ALA A 278 2.51 0.23 -17.23
C ALA A 278 1.02 -0.04 -16.98
N LEU A 279 0.58 -1.29 -17.08
CA LEU A 279 -0.81 -1.65 -16.82
C LEU A 279 -1.19 -1.49 -15.35
N ASP A 280 -0.28 -1.80 -14.42
CA ASP A 280 -0.54 -1.64 -12.98
C ASP A 280 -0.58 -0.16 -12.58
N VAL A 281 0.28 0.67 -13.17
CA VAL A 281 0.25 2.13 -13.01
C VAL A 281 -1.05 2.70 -13.57
N LEU A 282 -1.47 2.25 -14.76
CA LEU A 282 -2.75 2.64 -15.36
C LEU A 282 -3.94 2.23 -14.47
N LYS A 283 -3.95 1.00 -13.96
CA LYS A 283 -4.98 0.52 -13.03
C LYS A 283 -5.10 1.46 -11.82
N THR A 284 -3.99 1.73 -11.16
CA THR A 284 -3.96 2.59 -9.98
C THR A 284 -4.51 3.99 -10.28
N LYS A 285 -4.08 4.59 -11.39
CA LYS A 285 -4.57 5.90 -11.80
C LYS A 285 -6.06 5.89 -12.09
N ALA A 286 -6.53 4.94 -12.91
CA ALA A 286 -7.93 4.86 -13.31
C ALA A 286 -8.88 4.61 -12.12
N ILE A 287 -8.43 3.88 -11.10
CA ILE A 287 -9.17 3.70 -9.84
C ILE A 287 -9.23 5.01 -9.05
N ASN A 288 -8.09 5.71 -8.90
CA ASN A 288 -8.02 6.97 -8.16
C ASN A 288 -8.86 8.09 -8.82
N GLU A 289 -8.97 8.08 -10.13
CA GLU A 289 -9.80 9.00 -10.90
C GLU A 289 -11.28 8.58 -11.01
N GLY A 290 -11.66 7.45 -10.39
CA GLY A 290 -13.03 6.93 -10.43
C GLY A 290 -13.48 6.39 -11.79
N GLN A 291 -12.55 6.17 -12.71
CA GLN A 291 -12.81 5.57 -14.02
C GLN A 291 -13.04 4.07 -13.91
N TRP A 292 -12.32 3.44 -13.00
CA TRP A 292 -12.42 2.02 -12.68
C TRP A 292 -12.70 1.81 -11.19
N ARG A 293 -13.23 0.61 -10.84
CA ARG A 293 -13.37 0.12 -9.46
C ARG A 293 -12.53 -1.13 -9.26
N ASP A 294 -11.84 -1.16 -8.12
CA ASP A 294 -11.11 -2.35 -7.68
C ASP A 294 -12.07 -3.31 -6.96
N LEU A 295 -12.12 -4.54 -7.44
CA LEU A 295 -12.90 -5.63 -6.84
C LEU A 295 -11.99 -6.73 -6.27
N GLY A 296 -10.72 -6.38 -5.96
CA GLY A 296 -9.70 -7.29 -5.49
C GLY A 296 -8.91 -7.92 -6.64
N ASP A 297 -9.25 -9.14 -7.05
CA ASP A 297 -8.62 -9.82 -8.19
C ASP A 297 -9.10 -9.31 -9.55
N SER A 298 -10.18 -8.54 -9.58
CA SER A 298 -10.87 -8.07 -10.77
C SER A 298 -11.00 -6.54 -10.79
N VAL A 299 -11.18 -5.97 -11.96
CA VAL A 299 -11.41 -4.55 -12.19
C VAL A 299 -12.69 -4.36 -12.97
N GLU A 300 -13.53 -3.44 -12.51
CA GLU A 300 -14.73 -3.02 -13.21
C GLU A 300 -14.52 -1.65 -13.86
N LYS A 301 -14.78 -1.54 -15.16
CA LYS A 301 -14.69 -0.26 -15.89
C LYS A 301 -16.00 0.52 -15.82
N GLY A 302 -15.89 1.87 -15.75
CA GLY A 302 -17.03 2.77 -15.80
C GLY A 302 -17.72 2.82 -17.16
N PRO A 303 -18.70 3.68 -17.35
CA PRO A 303 -19.11 4.71 -16.38
C PRO A 303 -19.86 4.12 -15.18
N PHE A 304 -19.64 4.75 -14.01
CA PHE A 304 -20.39 4.40 -12.81
C PHE A 304 -21.44 5.48 -12.55
N PRO A 305 -22.61 5.10 -12.01
CA PRO A 305 -23.54 6.10 -11.54
C PRO A 305 -22.89 6.93 -10.42
N PRO A 306 -23.16 8.21 -10.35
CA PRO A 306 -22.68 9.04 -9.25
C PRO A 306 -23.06 8.41 -7.91
N PRO A 307 -22.22 8.53 -6.88
CA PRO A 307 -22.54 8.02 -5.56
C PRO A 307 -23.83 8.70 -5.07
N LYS A 308 -24.69 7.94 -4.40
CA LYS A 308 -25.92 8.48 -3.79
C LYS A 308 -25.58 9.42 -2.65
N THR A 309 -26.53 10.28 -2.30
CA THR A 309 -26.37 11.15 -1.13
C THR A 309 -26.39 10.33 0.16
N GLU A 310 -25.65 10.79 1.17
CA GLU A 310 -25.59 10.16 2.49
C GLU A 310 -25.66 11.20 3.60
N VAL A 311 -26.11 10.78 4.78
CA VAL A 311 -26.08 11.57 6.00
C VAL A 311 -25.10 10.92 6.98
N GLN A 312 -24.08 11.66 7.39
CA GLN A 312 -23.24 11.25 8.51
C GLN A 312 -23.64 12.04 9.76
N MET A 313 -23.75 11.32 10.88
CA MET A 313 -24.15 11.91 12.16
C MET A 313 -23.12 11.56 13.22
N ARG A 314 -22.82 12.57 14.04
CA ARG A 314 -21.95 12.42 15.21
C ARG A 314 -22.60 13.08 16.41
N LEU A 315 -22.77 12.32 17.49
CA LEU A 315 -23.14 12.89 18.78
C LEU A 315 -21.97 13.70 19.34
N LEU A 316 -22.19 14.98 19.60
CA LEU A 316 -21.22 15.90 20.18
C LEU A 316 -21.27 15.83 21.70
N SER A 317 -22.46 15.96 22.25
CA SER A 317 -22.71 15.89 23.69
C SER A 317 -24.18 15.58 23.96
N ARG A 318 -24.48 15.23 25.18
CA ARG A 318 -25.82 15.06 25.71
C ARG A 318 -25.90 15.68 27.10
N ASP A 319 -26.93 16.44 27.35
CA ASP A 319 -27.22 16.92 28.69
C ASP A 319 -27.94 15.81 29.48
N ASP A 320 -27.28 15.31 30.51
CA ASP A 320 -27.80 14.24 31.35
C ASP A 320 -29.01 14.64 32.22
N LYS A 321 -29.27 15.92 32.38
CA LYS A 321 -30.42 16.42 33.17
C LYS A 321 -31.67 16.49 32.33
N THR A 322 -31.54 16.93 31.08
CA THR A 322 -32.68 17.19 30.18
C THR A 322 -32.84 16.12 29.12
N GLY A 323 -31.79 15.33 28.88
CA GLY A 323 -31.74 14.36 27.78
C GLY A 323 -31.58 15.03 26.41
N GLU A 324 -31.28 16.32 26.36
CA GLU A 324 -31.05 17.03 25.11
C GLU A 324 -29.74 16.58 24.47
N ALA A 325 -29.79 16.10 23.24
CA ALA A 325 -28.66 15.67 22.46
C ALA A 325 -28.23 16.76 21.47
N PHE A 326 -26.94 16.91 21.30
CA PHE A 326 -26.31 17.82 20.37
C PHE A 326 -25.58 17.00 19.29
N LEU A 327 -26.00 17.17 18.04
CA LEU A 327 -25.52 16.37 16.92
C LEU A 327 -24.82 17.25 15.91
N LYS A 328 -23.71 16.75 15.38
CA LYS A 328 -23.16 17.25 14.12
C LYS A 328 -23.68 16.38 12.99
N ILE A 329 -24.32 17.00 12.01
CA ILE A 329 -24.92 16.37 10.85
C ILE A 329 -24.12 16.83 9.63
N THR A 330 -23.62 15.90 8.85
CA THR A 330 -22.80 16.20 7.66
C THR A 330 -23.42 15.56 6.44
N PRO A 331 -23.93 16.35 5.49
CA PRO A 331 -24.35 15.85 4.19
C PRO A 331 -23.15 15.42 3.38
N GLN A 332 -23.27 14.29 2.68
CA GLN A 332 -22.31 13.81 1.69
C GLN A 332 -22.99 13.65 0.35
N ASN A 333 -22.32 14.08 -0.73
CA ASN A 333 -22.87 14.07 -2.10
C ASN A 333 -24.22 14.77 -2.23
N GLY A 334 -24.57 15.64 -1.27
CA GLY A 334 -25.77 16.44 -1.23
C GLY A 334 -25.56 17.69 -0.41
N ASP A 335 -26.52 18.60 -0.41
CA ASP A 335 -26.44 19.92 0.21
C ASP A 335 -27.52 20.15 1.27
N THR A 336 -28.62 19.40 1.21
CA THR A 336 -29.78 19.60 2.09
C THR A 336 -30.14 18.30 2.81
N VAL A 337 -30.27 18.38 4.15
CA VAL A 337 -30.74 17.25 4.96
C VAL A 337 -32.12 17.58 5.51
N HIS A 338 -33.07 16.70 5.16
CA HIS A 338 -34.42 16.69 5.70
C HIS A 338 -34.54 15.71 6.85
N TYR A 339 -35.45 15.95 7.80
CA TYR A 339 -35.68 15.04 8.91
C TYR A 339 -37.14 14.97 9.32
N GLU A 340 -37.50 13.84 9.94
CA GLU A 340 -38.80 13.58 10.56
C GLU A 340 -38.63 12.97 11.96
N ILE A 341 -39.63 13.16 12.81
CA ILE A 341 -39.65 12.59 14.16
C ILE A 341 -40.16 11.13 14.07
N GLY A 342 -39.51 10.24 14.77
CA GLY A 342 -39.87 8.83 14.81
C GLY A 342 -39.39 8.05 13.59
N ASP A 343 -40.25 7.12 13.12
CA ASP A 343 -39.97 6.22 11.99
C ASP A 343 -40.47 6.74 10.64
N THR A 344 -41.11 7.91 10.65
CA THR A 344 -41.62 8.54 9.43
C THR A 344 -40.47 8.79 8.46
N GLN A 345 -40.66 8.38 7.20
CA GLN A 345 -39.65 8.58 6.18
C GLN A 345 -39.64 10.05 5.71
N PRO A 346 -38.53 10.76 5.83
CA PRO A 346 -38.40 12.14 5.35
C PRO A 346 -38.55 12.22 3.83
N THR A 347 -39.13 13.32 3.39
CA THR A 347 -39.26 13.70 1.99
C THR A 347 -38.65 15.08 1.77
N THR A 348 -38.60 15.56 0.53
CA THR A 348 -38.17 16.92 0.21
C THR A 348 -39.09 18.02 0.79
N GLY A 349 -40.27 17.66 1.26
CA GLY A 349 -41.22 18.54 1.95
C GLY A 349 -41.06 18.54 3.48
N SER A 350 -40.24 17.65 4.04
CA SER A 350 -40.03 17.52 5.48
C SER A 350 -39.16 18.65 6.04
N LEU A 351 -39.05 18.76 7.37
CA LEU A 351 -38.26 19.76 8.07
C LEU A 351 -36.80 19.70 7.62
N LYS A 352 -36.15 20.85 7.53
CA LYS A 352 -34.73 20.95 7.16
C LYS A 352 -33.85 21.14 8.39
N VAL A 353 -32.73 20.43 8.43
CA VAL A 353 -31.73 20.58 9.48
C VAL A 353 -31.17 22.01 9.53
N SER A 354 -31.01 22.66 8.38
CA SER A 354 -30.53 24.05 8.30
C SER A 354 -31.46 25.07 8.99
N GLU A 355 -32.74 24.75 9.11
CA GLU A 355 -33.77 25.60 9.74
C GLU A 355 -34.01 25.25 11.22
N ALA A 356 -33.46 24.11 11.68
CA ALA A 356 -33.56 23.66 13.05
C ALA A 356 -32.56 24.39 13.98
N GLU A 357 -32.84 24.34 15.27
CA GLU A 357 -31.96 24.94 16.28
C GLU A 357 -30.57 24.30 16.27
N GLY A 358 -29.53 25.12 16.09
CA GLY A 358 -28.15 24.72 15.99
C GLY A 358 -27.71 24.26 14.60
N GLY A 359 -28.61 24.06 13.63
CA GLY A 359 -28.33 23.70 12.25
C GLY A 359 -27.46 22.45 12.13
N TYR A 360 -26.64 22.37 11.09
CA TYR A 360 -25.78 21.20 10.82
C TYR A 360 -24.68 20.94 11.86
N ASN A 361 -24.17 22.00 12.49
CA ASN A 361 -23.00 21.86 13.36
C ASN A 361 -23.35 21.55 14.82
N ASN A 362 -24.56 21.86 15.26
CA ASN A 362 -24.98 21.70 16.66
C ASN A 362 -26.48 21.45 16.76
N PHE A 363 -27.01 20.57 15.92
CA PHE A 363 -28.42 20.22 15.90
C PHE A 363 -28.89 19.74 17.28
N ARG A 364 -29.92 20.41 17.83
CA ARG A 364 -30.43 20.14 19.17
C ARG A 364 -31.72 19.35 19.11
N THR A 365 -31.83 18.32 19.94
CA THR A 365 -33.04 17.53 20.01
C THR A 365 -33.22 16.84 21.36
N ARG A 366 -34.49 16.76 21.80
CA ARG A 366 -34.94 15.91 22.92
C ARG A 366 -35.76 14.72 22.42
N GLU A 367 -35.94 14.62 21.11
CA GLU A 367 -36.67 13.50 20.53
C GLU A 367 -35.88 12.19 20.72
N LEU A 368 -36.61 11.12 20.96
CA LEU A 368 -36.03 9.79 21.17
C LEU A 368 -35.61 9.13 19.86
N LYS A 369 -36.27 9.49 18.75
CA LYS A 369 -35.98 8.95 17.44
C LYS A 369 -36.18 9.99 16.36
N LEU A 370 -35.22 10.07 15.44
CA LEU A 370 -35.27 10.92 14.26
C LEU A 370 -34.81 10.11 13.04
N THR A 371 -35.39 10.40 11.90
CA THR A 371 -34.97 9.85 10.62
C THR A 371 -34.57 10.98 9.69
N PHE A 372 -33.44 10.81 9.00
CA PHE A 372 -32.81 11.83 8.16
C PHE A 372 -32.69 11.37 6.72
N LEU A 373 -32.81 12.29 5.77
CA LEU A 373 -32.61 12.08 4.34
C LEU A 373 -31.75 13.22 3.80
N CYS A 374 -30.63 12.89 3.14
CA CYS A 374 -29.85 13.86 2.39
C CYS A 374 -30.33 13.93 0.94
N VAL A 375 -30.42 15.13 0.41
CA VAL A 375 -30.82 15.42 -0.97
C VAL A 375 -29.80 16.34 -1.61
N ASP A 376 -29.54 16.14 -2.89
CA ASP A 376 -28.75 17.04 -3.73
C ASP A 376 -29.69 17.93 -4.54
N SER A 377 -29.76 19.23 -4.20
CA SER A 377 -30.60 20.21 -4.90
C SER A 377 -30.17 20.43 -6.36
N THR A 378 -28.93 20.09 -6.71
CA THR A 378 -28.43 20.18 -8.10
C THR A 378 -28.86 19.01 -8.98
N GLY A 379 -29.38 17.92 -8.40
CA GLY A 379 -29.84 16.72 -9.09
C GLY A 379 -28.74 15.86 -9.70
N LYS A 380 -27.47 16.08 -9.35
CA LYS A 380 -26.34 15.27 -9.82
C LYS A 380 -26.26 13.92 -9.12
N HIS A 381 -26.73 13.85 -7.88
CA HIS A 381 -26.72 12.65 -7.05
C HIS A 381 -28.14 12.25 -6.68
N GLU A 382 -28.46 10.97 -6.88
CA GLU A 382 -29.73 10.43 -6.39
C GLU A 382 -29.76 10.39 -4.87
N ALA A 383 -30.96 10.53 -4.28
CA ALA A 383 -31.14 10.38 -2.85
C ALA A 383 -30.74 8.96 -2.41
N GLY A 384 -29.93 8.90 -1.37
CA GLY A 384 -29.53 7.66 -0.73
C GLY A 384 -30.59 7.11 0.24
N GLN A 385 -30.17 6.18 1.08
CA GLN A 385 -31.03 5.65 2.12
C GLN A 385 -31.19 6.64 3.25
N THR A 386 -32.36 6.61 3.88
CA THR A 386 -32.63 7.35 5.11
C THR A 386 -31.81 6.76 6.27
N VAL A 387 -31.37 7.59 7.18
CA VAL A 387 -30.61 7.18 8.36
C VAL A 387 -31.39 7.53 9.61
N SER A 388 -31.61 6.56 10.47
CA SER A 388 -32.29 6.76 11.75
C SER A 388 -31.26 6.98 12.88
N TRP A 389 -31.59 7.90 13.77
CA TRP A 389 -30.84 8.17 14.99
C TRP A 389 -31.76 7.97 16.19
N LYS A 390 -31.22 7.37 17.25
CA LYS A 390 -31.93 7.14 18.51
C LYS A 390 -31.19 7.84 19.65
N ASN A 391 -31.95 8.60 20.44
CA ASN A 391 -31.46 9.16 21.70
C ASN A 391 -31.45 8.10 22.79
N SER A 392 -30.58 8.26 23.77
CA SER A 392 -30.62 7.40 24.95
C SER A 392 -31.70 7.83 25.93
N LEU A 393 -32.37 6.88 26.50
CA LEU A 393 -33.35 7.06 27.56
C LEU A 393 -32.70 6.72 28.90
N ALA A 394 -32.93 7.53 29.94
CA ALA A 394 -32.37 7.30 31.26
C ALA A 394 -33.39 7.54 32.36
N VAL A 395 -33.21 6.89 33.47
CA VAL A 395 -33.95 7.16 34.72
C VAL A 395 -33.13 8.09 35.57
N LYS A 396 -33.74 9.17 36.04
CA LYS A 396 -33.22 10.05 37.09
C LYS A 396 -34.09 9.92 38.31
N TYR A 397 -33.51 10.05 39.50
CA TYR A 397 -34.25 9.91 40.72
C TYR A 397 -33.83 10.89 41.79
N ARG A 398 -34.71 11.08 42.78
CA ARG A 398 -34.46 11.81 44.00
C ARG A 398 -35.01 10.99 45.16
N VAL A 399 -34.18 10.74 46.19
CA VAL A 399 -34.60 10.16 47.44
C VAL A 399 -34.67 11.25 48.47
N PHE A 400 -35.79 11.40 49.16
CA PHE A 400 -35.99 12.44 50.16
C PHE A 400 -36.84 11.93 51.30
N GLN A 401 -36.75 12.61 52.47
CA GLN A 401 -37.53 12.31 53.64
C GLN A 401 -38.73 13.23 53.75
N GLN A 402 -39.89 12.70 54.00
CA GLN A 402 -41.11 13.44 54.28
C GLN A 402 -41.76 12.90 55.56
N GLY A 403 -41.62 13.68 56.66
CA GLY A 403 -41.95 13.19 58.01
C GLY A 403 -40.98 12.10 58.44
N GLU A 404 -41.52 10.95 58.86
CA GLU A 404 -40.72 9.75 59.20
C GLU A 404 -40.47 8.86 58.00
N ASP A 405 -41.11 9.10 56.85
CA ASP A 405 -41.06 8.25 55.68
C ASP A 405 -39.99 8.71 54.68
N TRP A 406 -39.25 7.73 54.14
CA TRP A 406 -38.40 7.91 52.95
C TRP A 406 -39.21 7.70 51.69
N ARG A 407 -39.06 8.63 50.72
CA ARG A 407 -39.76 8.59 49.45
C ARG A 407 -38.82 8.69 48.30
N VAL A 408 -39.21 8.05 47.16
CA VAL A 408 -38.48 8.10 45.90
C VAL A 408 -39.33 8.80 44.84
N GLU A 409 -38.71 9.74 44.17
CA GLU A 409 -39.23 10.40 42.98
C GLU A 409 -38.42 9.97 41.77
N LEU A 410 -39.06 9.56 40.70
CA LEU A 410 -38.43 9.09 39.46
C LEU A 410 -38.79 10.00 38.29
N HIS A 411 -37.82 10.23 37.41
CA HIS A 411 -38.01 11.00 36.18
C HIS A 411 -37.40 10.23 34.97
N ALA A 412 -38.11 10.13 33.87
CA ALA A 412 -37.58 9.65 32.59
C ALA A 412 -36.99 10.83 31.84
N VAL A 413 -35.77 10.68 31.34
CA VAL A 413 -35.04 11.74 30.65
C VAL A 413 -34.59 11.22 29.26
N PRO A 414 -35.03 11.87 28.16
CA PRO A 414 -35.79 13.12 28.04
C PRO A 414 -37.29 12.98 28.38
N ARG A 415 -37.90 11.86 28.10
CA ARG A 415 -39.31 11.53 28.41
C ARG A 415 -39.52 10.02 28.30
N GLY A 416 -40.57 9.52 28.95
CA GLY A 416 -40.93 8.10 28.87
C GLY A 416 -41.83 7.67 30.04
N HIS A 417 -42.36 6.46 29.95
CA HIS A 417 -43.07 5.81 31.04
C HIS A 417 -42.09 5.12 31.96
N LEU A 418 -42.30 5.24 33.24
CA LEU A 418 -41.41 4.64 34.25
C LEU A 418 -42.09 3.41 34.88
N ARG A 419 -41.33 2.36 35.09
CA ARG A 419 -41.71 1.20 35.85
C ARG A 419 -40.67 0.92 36.92
N TYR A 420 -41.07 0.45 38.08
CA TYR A 420 -40.16 0.19 39.18
C TYR A 420 -40.56 -1.03 40.00
N THR A 421 -39.61 -1.57 40.74
CA THR A 421 -39.80 -2.61 41.77
C THR A 421 -39.05 -2.26 43.02
N THR A 422 -39.58 -2.70 44.19
CA THR A 422 -38.95 -2.51 45.52
C THR A 422 -38.52 -3.83 46.14
N ASN A 423 -38.77 -4.95 45.48
CA ASN A 423 -38.55 -6.30 45.94
C ASN A 423 -37.39 -7.04 45.24
N GLY A 424 -36.66 -6.35 44.38
CA GLY A 424 -35.55 -6.90 43.61
C GLY A 424 -35.94 -7.64 42.32
N ALA A 425 -37.23 -7.71 41.98
CA ALA A 425 -37.67 -8.29 40.73
C ALA A 425 -37.32 -7.36 39.55
N ASP A 426 -37.18 -7.94 38.36
CA ASP A 426 -36.89 -7.15 37.13
C ASP A 426 -38.05 -6.18 36.83
N PRO A 427 -37.80 -4.85 36.80
CA PRO A 427 -38.84 -3.85 36.52
C PRO A 427 -39.42 -3.96 35.09
N VAL A 428 -38.67 -4.55 34.16
CA VAL A 428 -39.16 -4.80 32.79
C VAL A 428 -40.25 -5.85 32.79
N ALA A 429 -40.06 -6.95 33.54
CA ALA A 429 -40.98 -8.07 33.55
C ALA A 429 -42.15 -7.85 34.48
N SER A 430 -41.94 -7.28 35.67
CA SER A 430 -42.91 -7.25 36.78
C SER A 430 -43.03 -5.89 37.48
N GLY A 431 -42.38 -4.82 36.96
CA GLY A 431 -42.47 -3.50 37.58
C GLY A 431 -43.84 -2.87 37.53
N GLY A 432 -44.26 -2.21 38.61
CA GLY A 432 -45.43 -1.35 38.65
C GLY A 432 -45.19 -0.05 37.88
N ALA A 433 -46.25 0.51 37.28
CA ALA A 433 -46.16 1.83 36.69
C ALA A 433 -45.88 2.91 37.77
N TYR A 434 -45.05 3.88 37.40
CA TYR A 434 -44.77 5.01 38.27
C TYR A 434 -45.51 6.26 37.82
N ASP A 435 -46.35 6.81 38.69
CA ASP A 435 -47.12 8.01 38.43
C ASP A 435 -46.75 9.16 39.37
N THR A 436 -46.45 8.86 40.65
CA THR A 436 -46.17 9.82 41.71
C THR A 436 -45.09 9.30 42.66
N PRO A 437 -44.40 10.18 43.39
CA PRO A 437 -43.42 9.78 44.42
C PRO A 437 -44.05 8.78 45.43
N PHE A 438 -43.39 7.67 45.65
CA PHE A 438 -43.85 6.56 46.51
C PHE A 438 -43.02 6.44 47.77
N THR A 439 -43.63 5.94 48.84
CA THR A 439 -42.98 5.65 50.12
C THR A 439 -42.20 4.33 50.03
N LEU A 440 -40.97 4.36 50.52
CA LEU A 440 -40.10 3.18 50.54
C LEU A 440 -40.57 2.20 51.64
N PRO A 441 -40.85 0.92 51.33
CA PRO A 441 -41.11 -0.12 52.33
C PRO A 441 -39.94 -0.25 53.27
N THR A 442 -40.23 -0.56 54.54
CA THR A 442 -39.16 -0.66 55.60
C THR A 442 -38.12 -1.72 55.26
N GLU A 443 -38.51 -2.81 54.62
CA GLU A 443 -37.62 -3.91 54.19
C GLU A 443 -36.90 -3.68 52.87
N CYS A 444 -37.22 -2.57 52.15
CA CYS A 444 -36.62 -2.27 50.86
C CYS A 444 -35.16 -1.92 51.00
N ARG A 445 -34.28 -2.68 50.32
CA ARG A 445 -32.83 -2.41 50.26
C ARG A 445 -32.43 -1.57 49.05
N PHE A 446 -33.09 -1.81 47.94
CA PHE A 446 -32.88 -1.04 46.71
C PHE A 446 -34.15 -0.99 45.88
N VAL A 447 -34.27 0.04 45.05
CA VAL A 447 -35.30 0.20 44.05
C VAL A 447 -34.66 -0.05 42.68
N LEU A 448 -35.28 -0.85 41.86
CA LEU A 448 -34.91 -1.00 40.45
C LEU A 448 -35.95 -0.23 39.64
N ALA A 449 -35.49 0.61 38.71
CA ALA A 449 -36.38 1.41 37.86
C ALA A 449 -35.90 1.37 36.38
N VAL A 450 -36.86 1.43 35.48
CA VAL A 450 -36.64 1.48 34.03
C VAL A 450 -37.59 2.49 33.39
N ALA A 451 -37.08 3.19 32.38
CA ALA A 451 -37.89 4.07 31.54
C ALA A 451 -38.08 3.44 30.18
N GLU A 452 -39.30 3.58 29.62
CA GLU A 452 -39.67 3.01 28.32
C GLU A 452 -40.48 4.04 27.50
N ASP A 453 -40.21 4.12 26.19
CA ASP A 453 -41.01 4.85 25.23
C ASP A 453 -40.98 4.12 23.87
N GLY A 454 -42.06 3.45 23.54
CA GLY A 454 -42.14 2.60 22.35
C GLY A 454 -41.16 1.43 22.40
N ASP A 455 -40.24 1.39 21.43
CA ASP A 455 -39.19 0.40 21.30
C ASP A 455 -37.90 0.79 22.01
N ILE A 456 -37.85 1.98 22.61
CA ILE A 456 -36.68 2.51 23.30
C ILE A 456 -36.82 2.28 24.80
N ARG A 457 -35.76 1.72 25.41
CA ARG A 457 -35.72 1.40 26.81
C ARG A 457 -34.40 1.86 27.42
N SER A 458 -34.47 2.38 28.65
CA SER A 458 -33.27 2.70 29.43
C SER A 458 -32.60 1.43 29.99
N ASN A 459 -31.37 1.59 30.45
CA ASN A 459 -30.81 0.63 31.40
C ASN A 459 -31.65 0.63 32.69
N VAL A 460 -31.65 -0.50 33.40
CA VAL A 460 -32.26 -0.57 34.72
C VAL A 460 -31.39 0.20 35.70
N GLU A 461 -31.98 1.24 36.28
CA GLU A 461 -31.34 2.03 37.33
C GLU A 461 -31.54 1.39 38.68
N LYS A 462 -30.46 1.16 39.42
CA LYS A 462 -30.48 0.62 40.76
C LYS A 462 -30.22 1.74 41.78
N ILE A 463 -31.23 2.02 42.59
CA ILE A 463 -31.19 3.03 43.65
C ILE A 463 -30.96 2.31 44.97
N ASP A 464 -29.78 2.47 45.59
CA ASP A 464 -29.47 1.88 46.85
C ASP A 464 -30.07 2.71 47.99
N VAL A 465 -31.09 2.14 48.62
CA VAL A 465 -31.86 2.82 49.68
C VAL A 465 -31.10 2.81 51.03
N LEU A 466 -30.20 1.84 51.22
CA LEU A 466 -29.44 1.75 52.47
C LEU A 466 -28.51 2.95 52.65
N GLU A 467 -27.98 3.51 51.59
CA GLU A 467 -27.13 4.71 51.61
C GLU A 467 -27.86 5.93 52.23
N TYR A 468 -29.15 6.01 52.04
CA TYR A 468 -29.98 7.11 52.60
C TYR A 468 -30.45 6.85 54.03
N ARG A 469 -30.60 5.55 54.44
CA ARG A 469 -31.08 5.14 55.75
C ARG A 469 -29.98 4.99 56.79
N THR A 470 -28.73 4.74 56.38
CA THR A 470 -27.60 4.68 57.29
C THR A 470 -27.30 6.06 57.87
N LYS A 471 -27.22 6.16 59.20
CA LYS A 471 -26.79 7.38 59.88
C LYS A 471 -25.48 7.84 59.28
N LYS A 472 -25.41 9.11 58.86
CA LYS A 472 -24.14 9.77 58.53
C LYS A 472 -23.20 9.53 59.72
N VAL A 473 -22.08 8.86 59.50
CA VAL A 473 -20.96 8.86 60.46
C VAL A 473 -20.58 10.33 60.64
N ALA A 474 -20.69 10.83 61.86
CA ALA A 474 -20.30 12.20 62.14
C ALA A 474 -18.78 12.29 62.01
N VAL A 475 -18.30 12.83 60.91
CA VAL A 475 -16.88 13.08 60.68
C VAL A 475 -16.45 14.30 61.46
N ASP A 476 -15.48 14.13 62.37
CA ASP A 476 -14.84 15.25 63.04
C ASP A 476 -13.96 16.02 62.03
N ALA A 477 -14.29 17.27 61.81
CA ALA A 477 -13.64 18.12 60.81
C ALA A 477 -12.14 18.34 61.06
N ALA A 478 -11.68 18.16 62.30
CA ALA A 478 -10.30 18.43 62.71
C ALA A 478 -9.38 17.18 62.62
N LEU A 479 -9.94 15.97 62.69
CA LEU A 479 -9.17 14.71 62.75
C LEU A 479 -8.93 14.17 61.34
N PRO A 480 -7.84 13.39 61.15
CA PRO A 480 -7.62 12.69 59.88
C PRO A 480 -8.75 11.71 59.60
N ALA A 481 -9.11 11.60 58.31
CA ALA A 481 -10.20 10.73 57.89
C ALA A 481 -9.80 9.93 56.65
N LEU A 482 -10.38 8.73 56.51
CA LEU A 482 -10.17 7.81 55.40
C LEU A 482 -11.48 7.64 54.62
N TRP A 483 -11.40 7.74 53.32
CA TRP A 483 -12.48 7.38 52.42
C TRP A 483 -12.09 6.11 51.67
N SER A 484 -12.79 5.03 51.88
CA SER A 484 -12.50 3.72 51.32
C SER A 484 -13.56 3.39 50.27
N HIS A 485 -13.12 3.35 49.02
CA HIS A 485 -13.91 2.83 47.92
C HIS A 485 -12.97 2.37 46.83
N PRO A 486 -13.10 1.16 46.32
CA PRO A 486 -12.28 0.69 45.23
C PRO A 486 -12.64 1.43 43.93
N HIS A 487 -11.90 2.47 43.63
CA HIS A 487 -11.94 3.07 42.28
C HIS A 487 -11.10 2.20 41.35
N ARG A 488 -11.75 1.29 40.65
CA ARG A 488 -11.09 0.40 39.69
C ARG A 488 -11.39 0.83 38.26
N ASN A 489 -10.33 0.89 37.45
CA ASN A 489 -10.43 1.14 36.01
C ASN A 489 -11.18 2.43 35.64
N LEU A 490 -10.92 3.52 36.35
CA LEU A 490 -11.36 4.82 35.92
C LEU A 490 -10.64 5.20 34.61
N THR A 491 -11.38 5.42 33.52
CA THR A 491 -10.83 5.72 32.19
C THR A 491 -11.29 7.06 31.68
N ALA A 492 -10.51 7.68 30.81
CA ALA A 492 -10.82 8.94 30.12
C ALA A 492 -11.24 10.07 31.09
N ALA A 493 -12.40 10.69 30.89
CA ALA A 493 -12.86 11.82 31.71
C ALA A 493 -12.97 11.49 33.22
N PRO A 494 -13.48 10.35 33.67
CA PRO A 494 -13.44 9.94 35.09
C PRO A 494 -12.04 9.87 35.68
N ALA A 495 -11.03 9.40 34.95
CA ALA A 495 -9.65 9.35 35.43
C ALA A 495 -9.08 10.76 35.70
N PHE A 496 -9.27 11.67 34.78
CA PHE A 496 -8.83 13.06 34.96
C PHE A 496 -9.62 13.80 36.05
N ALA A 497 -10.95 13.57 36.13
CA ALA A 497 -11.77 14.12 37.21
C ALA A 497 -11.31 13.64 38.58
N PHE A 498 -10.90 12.37 38.71
CA PHE A 498 -10.32 11.83 39.94
C PHE A 498 -9.03 12.54 40.32
N ILE A 499 -8.11 12.78 39.38
CA ILE A 499 -6.85 13.50 39.64
C ILE A 499 -7.16 14.94 40.07
N ASP A 500 -8.05 15.64 39.35
CA ASP A 500 -8.42 17.03 39.66
C ASP A 500 -9.03 17.21 41.05
N LEU A 501 -9.95 16.31 41.42
CA LEU A 501 -10.58 16.29 42.76
C LEU A 501 -9.59 15.92 43.86
N LEU A 502 -8.70 14.94 43.60
CA LEU A 502 -7.68 14.50 44.55
C LEU A 502 -6.70 15.65 44.88
N GLU A 503 -6.29 16.39 43.85
CA GLU A 503 -5.43 17.54 44.02
C GLU A 503 -6.14 18.71 44.72
N LYS A 504 -7.36 19.05 44.28
CA LYS A 504 -8.17 20.14 44.84
C LYS A 504 -8.48 19.98 46.33
N HIS A 505 -8.76 18.72 46.73
CA HIS A 505 -9.14 18.43 48.14
C HIS A 505 -7.98 17.83 48.95
N GLN A 506 -6.74 17.93 48.44
CA GLN A 506 -5.52 17.51 49.11
C GLN A 506 -5.56 16.03 49.60
N GLY A 507 -6.26 15.17 48.87
CA GLY A 507 -6.34 13.76 49.19
C GLY A 507 -5.06 13.01 48.80
N GLN A 508 -4.77 11.93 49.52
CA GLN A 508 -3.64 11.03 49.26
C GLN A 508 -4.17 9.64 48.99
N ALA A 509 -4.06 9.18 47.75
CA ALA A 509 -4.57 7.90 47.31
C ALA A 509 -3.58 6.76 47.66
N ARG A 510 -4.12 5.58 48.00
CA ARG A 510 -3.37 4.35 48.34
C ARG A 510 -3.61 3.26 47.29
N GLU A 511 -2.62 2.42 47.12
CA GLU A 511 -2.64 1.30 46.15
C GLU A 511 -2.99 1.80 44.72
N VAL A 512 -2.30 2.86 44.32
CA VAL A 512 -2.55 3.50 43.01
C VAL A 512 -1.88 2.70 41.90
N VAL A 513 -2.64 2.38 40.88
CA VAL A 513 -2.16 1.85 39.62
C VAL A 513 -2.59 2.77 38.51
N VAL A 514 -1.66 3.20 37.68
CA VAL A 514 -1.91 4.03 36.50
C VAL A 514 -1.38 3.33 35.28
N ASP A 515 -2.20 3.16 34.28
CA ASP A 515 -1.82 2.65 32.97
C ASP A 515 -2.06 3.71 31.91
N VAL A 516 -1.07 3.96 31.03
CA VAL A 516 -1.18 4.86 29.88
C VAL A 516 -0.82 4.12 28.63
N THR A 517 -1.73 4.11 27.66
CA THR A 517 -1.56 3.41 26.38
C THR A 517 -1.35 4.41 25.25
N GLY A 518 -0.41 4.12 24.35
CA GLY A 518 -0.11 4.91 23.17
C GLY A 518 -1.24 4.89 22.14
N ASN A 519 -1.40 5.99 21.40
CA ASN A 519 -2.49 6.13 20.40
C ASN A 519 -2.21 5.37 19.09
N GLU A 520 -0.94 5.16 18.74
CA GLU A 520 -0.50 4.58 17.45
C GLU A 520 0.35 3.31 17.63
N THR A 521 0.64 2.94 18.86
CA THR A 521 1.50 1.79 19.19
C THR A 521 0.83 0.97 20.29
N ASP A 522 0.99 -0.36 20.26
CA ASP A 522 0.57 -1.27 21.34
C ASP A 522 1.44 -1.13 22.61
N VAL A 523 2.14 0.00 22.76
CA VAL A 523 3.00 0.26 23.91
C VAL A 523 2.18 0.88 25.02
N SER A 524 2.22 0.27 26.20
CA SER A 524 1.65 0.82 27.43
C SER A 524 2.72 0.96 28.50
N LEU A 525 2.58 1.99 29.34
CA LEU A 525 3.37 2.18 30.56
C LEU A 525 2.46 2.03 31.76
N SER A 526 2.94 1.34 32.80
CA SER A 526 2.26 1.21 34.07
C SER A 526 3.09 1.84 35.18
N PHE A 527 2.44 2.62 36.03
CA PHE A 527 2.96 3.08 37.31
C PHE A 527 2.18 2.36 38.43
N ILE A 528 2.90 1.71 39.34
CA ILE A 528 2.34 1.03 40.50
C ILE A 528 2.98 1.66 41.72
N ALA A 529 2.17 2.27 42.59
CA ALA A 529 2.67 2.81 43.86
C ALA A 529 3.12 1.68 44.79
N GLY A 530 4.15 1.92 45.58
CA GLY A 530 4.63 0.97 46.57
C GLY A 530 3.56 0.60 47.60
N GLU A 531 3.73 -0.55 48.23
CA GLU A 531 2.86 -1.01 49.32
C GLU A 531 2.86 0.03 50.46
N ASN A 532 1.68 0.52 50.81
CA ASN A 532 1.46 1.62 51.80
C ASN A 532 1.94 3.01 51.34
N GLU A 533 2.38 3.20 50.11
CA GLU A 533 2.72 4.51 49.58
C GLU A 533 1.44 5.35 49.36
N LEU A 534 1.49 6.62 49.82
CA LEU A 534 0.44 7.60 49.65
C LEU A 534 0.80 8.51 48.49
N VAL A 535 -0.05 8.54 47.45
CA VAL A 535 0.16 9.34 46.23
C VAL A 535 -0.75 10.55 46.27
N ALA A 536 -0.16 11.75 46.37
CA ALA A 536 -0.89 13.02 46.25
C ALA A 536 -1.35 13.28 44.80
N GLY A 537 -2.44 14.04 44.65
CA GLY A 537 -3.00 14.40 43.34
C GLY A 537 -2.01 15.08 42.40
N THR A 538 -1.17 15.99 42.92
CA THR A 538 -0.09 16.66 42.16
C THR A 538 0.92 15.68 41.57
N ARG A 539 1.39 14.74 42.39
CA ARG A 539 2.32 13.70 41.92
C ARG A 539 1.67 12.78 40.89
N LEU A 540 0.41 12.42 41.12
CA LEU A 540 -0.34 11.59 40.19
C LEU A 540 -0.47 12.28 38.82
N ARG A 541 -0.78 13.57 38.81
CA ARG A 541 -0.84 14.39 37.58
C ARG A 541 0.50 14.43 36.84
N GLU A 542 1.59 14.70 37.56
CA GLU A 542 2.93 14.72 36.96
C GLU A 542 3.34 13.35 36.39
N THR A 543 3.00 12.28 37.09
CA THR A 543 3.28 10.90 36.65
C THR A 543 2.52 10.60 35.35
N VAL A 544 1.22 10.86 35.31
CA VAL A 544 0.39 10.67 34.11
C VAL A 544 0.95 11.48 32.93
N LYS A 545 1.28 12.74 33.14
CA LYS A 545 1.83 13.62 32.11
C LYS A 545 3.14 13.06 31.53
N LYS A 546 4.07 12.65 32.36
CA LYS A 546 5.35 12.04 31.93
C LYS A 546 5.13 10.74 31.15
N MET A 547 4.22 9.90 31.61
CA MET A 547 3.89 8.65 30.94
C MET A 547 3.28 8.94 29.54
N GLN A 548 2.37 9.91 29.44
CA GLN A 548 1.78 10.33 28.16
C GLN A 548 2.82 10.89 27.18
N GLU A 549 3.79 11.67 27.67
CA GLU A 549 4.90 12.20 26.87
C GLU A 549 5.79 11.09 26.31
N ILE A 550 6.01 10.02 27.09
CA ILE A 550 6.86 8.87 26.68
C ILE A 550 6.19 8.01 25.62
N VAL A 551 4.91 7.66 25.81
CA VAL A 551 4.20 6.72 24.91
C VAL A 551 3.43 7.40 23.79
N GLY A 552 3.31 8.74 23.81
CA GLY A 552 2.50 9.47 22.82
C GLY A 552 1.00 9.13 22.91
N GLY A 553 0.49 8.82 24.11
CA GLY A 553 -0.84 8.28 24.32
C GLY A 553 -1.75 9.17 25.15
N SER A 554 -3.07 9.06 24.90
CA SER A 554 -4.10 9.80 25.68
C SER A 554 -5.03 8.89 26.49
N GLN A 555 -4.92 7.57 26.31
CA GLN A 555 -5.74 6.62 27.08
C GLN A 555 -5.12 6.38 28.46
N VAL A 556 -5.77 6.89 29.47
CA VAL A 556 -5.33 6.79 30.87
C VAL A 556 -6.35 5.98 31.65
N THR A 557 -5.87 4.97 32.40
CA THR A 557 -6.66 4.19 33.34
C THR A 557 -6.07 4.33 34.73
N ILE A 558 -6.89 4.61 35.75
CA ILE A 558 -6.47 4.79 37.12
C ILE A 558 -7.29 3.88 38.05
N SER A 559 -6.62 3.25 39.00
CA SER A 559 -7.21 2.50 40.11
C SER A 559 -6.62 2.94 41.43
N ALA A 560 -7.44 3.04 42.49
CA ALA A 560 -7.03 3.27 43.84
C ALA A 560 -8.01 2.61 44.80
N THR A 561 -7.58 2.20 46.02
CA THR A 561 -8.45 1.50 46.98
C THR A 561 -8.98 2.41 48.08
N SER A 562 -8.23 3.43 48.47
CA SER A 562 -8.65 4.38 49.52
C SER A 562 -7.96 5.73 49.33
N ILE A 563 -8.55 6.76 49.94
CA ILE A 563 -8.00 8.11 49.97
C ILE A 563 -7.95 8.57 51.44
N ARG A 564 -6.78 9.00 51.85
CA ARG A 564 -6.56 9.61 53.16
C ARG A 564 -6.62 11.12 53.04
N PHE A 565 -7.30 11.75 53.99
CA PHE A 565 -7.34 13.18 54.18
C PHE A 565 -6.76 13.52 55.56
N GLU A 566 -5.96 14.57 55.63
CA GLU A 566 -5.34 15.00 56.88
C GLU A 566 -6.33 15.61 57.86
N ARG A 567 -7.46 16.10 57.35
CA ARG A 567 -8.57 16.66 58.12
C ARG A 567 -9.90 16.19 57.57
N GLY A 568 -10.84 15.86 58.44
CA GLY A 568 -12.19 15.44 58.07
C GLY A 568 -12.95 16.49 57.24
N GLN A 569 -12.67 17.78 57.39
CA GLN A 569 -13.25 18.83 56.58
C GLN A 569 -12.93 18.63 55.08
N LEU A 570 -11.68 18.25 54.74
CA LEU A 570 -11.27 17.95 53.37
C LEU A 570 -12.02 16.74 52.80
N LEU A 571 -12.29 15.74 53.62
CA LEU A 571 -13.13 14.61 53.23
C LEU A 571 -14.59 15.04 53.01
N LEU A 572 -15.16 15.87 53.86
CA LEU A 572 -16.52 16.36 53.65
C LEU A 572 -16.66 17.20 52.37
N ASP A 573 -15.65 18.01 52.07
CA ASP A 573 -15.57 18.79 50.81
C ASP A 573 -15.40 17.88 49.60
N TRP A 574 -14.61 16.81 49.73
CA TRP A 574 -14.48 15.76 48.74
C TRP A 574 -15.82 15.09 48.45
N ILE A 575 -16.52 14.62 49.48
CA ILE A 575 -17.83 13.96 49.36
C ILE A 575 -18.83 14.86 48.65
N ALA A 576 -18.83 16.17 48.99
CA ALA A 576 -19.69 17.14 48.33
C ALA A 576 -19.37 17.36 46.87
N ALA A 577 -18.09 17.24 46.51
CA ALA A 577 -17.62 17.47 45.13
C ALA A 577 -17.79 16.24 44.20
N ILE A 578 -17.78 15.01 44.71
CA ILE A 578 -17.86 13.79 43.90
C ILE A 578 -19.28 13.45 43.40
N HIS A 579 -20.33 14.18 43.83
CA HIS A 579 -21.71 13.91 43.43
C HIS A 579 -21.84 13.85 41.90
N GLY A 580 -22.11 12.62 41.41
CA GLY A 580 -22.30 12.33 39.98
C GLY A 580 -21.04 12.05 39.17
N SER A 581 -19.84 12.20 39.72
CA SER A 581 -18.57 11.96 39.02
C SER A 581 -17.88 10.66 39.39
N LEU A 582 -18.01 10.24 40.65
CA LEU A 582 -17.40 9.04 41.20
C LEU A 582 -18.43 8.29 42.09
N GLN A 583 -18.20 7.01 42.31
CA GLN A 583 -19.07 6.21 43.18
C GLN A 583 -18.88 6.57 44.66
N PRO A 584 -19.93 6.53 45.48
CA PRO A 584 -19.83 6.81 46.91
C PRO A 584 -18.96 5.75 47.60
N GLY A 585 -18.19 6.18 48.61
CA GLY A 585 -17.31 5.33 49.41
C GLY A 585 -17.71 5.27 50.89
N GLU A 586 -17.08 4.37 51.61
CA GLU A 586 -17.20 4.24 53.07
C GLU A 586 -16.26 5.22 53.77
N VAL A 587 -16.77 5.85 54.83
CA VAL A 587 -16.03 6.83 55.64
C VAL A 587 -15.61 6.19 56.95
N SER A 588 -14.33 6.33 57.32
CA SER A 588 -13.80 5.96 58.62
C SER A 588 -12.86 7.06 59.15
N GLN A 589 -12.81 7.20 60.44
CA GLN A 589 -11.87 8.05 61.16
C GLN A 589 -10.94 7.27 62.04
#